data_4085eb90b4f5d3b6c58f698df650ec90
#
_entry.id   4085eb90b4f5d3b6c58f698df650ec90
#
_cell.length_a   1.000
_cell.length_b   1.000
_cell.length_c   1.000
_cell.angle_alpha   90.00
_cell.angle_beta   90.00
_cell.angle_gamma   90.00
#
_symmetry.space_group_name_H-M   'P 1'
#
loop_
_entity.id
_entity.type
_entity.pdbx_description
1 polymer ?
#
loop_
_entity_poly.entity_id
_entity_poly.type
_entity_poly.pdbx_seq_one_letter_code
_entity_poly.pdbx_strand_id
1 'polypeptide(L)'
;MATAIIGTGISGLGCAYRLAQAGEPVVVFEAADKVGGHTATKQVSVSSGDYAVDTGFIVYNDWTYPEFISLMGELGVTNQPTSMGFSVSDDITGLEYAGNNLNTLFAQRRNLLSPKFVGMVRDIIRFNKVAVEDLEAGRLRSGETLQDYLERHGFNEFFRRNYLISMASAIWSANFEESLNFPAEFFVRFFKNHGLLQVKNRPQWRVLRGGSQSYLAPLCAPFEKNIRTNCAVTAVVREEGHSPRLRTHQGEELSFDDIVIATHADQAMAMLSDIDDTESSVLSELPYSENEVVLHTDTRLLPRKRLAWSSWNYRLRESNSQATLTYNMNILQLSLIHI
;
A
#
# COMPACT_ATOMS: atom_id res chain seq x y z
N MET A 1 -35.52 6.66 -6.06
CA MET A 1 -34.78 5.38 -5.97
C MET A 1 -33.48 5.67 -5.26
N ALA A 2 -32.51 4.81 -5.28
CA ALA A 2 -31.26 4.96 -4.50
C ALA A 2 -30.06 4.53 -5.34
N THR A 3 -28.85 4.96 -4.97
CA THR A 3 -27.60 4.45 -5.53
C THR A 3 -27.13 3.23 -4.73
N ALA A 4 -26.86 2.12 -5.41
CA ALA A 4 -26.19 0.96 -4.82
C ALA A 4 -24.69 1.12 -4.87
N ILE A 5 -24.00 0.74 -3.78
CA ILE A 5 -22.54 0.74 -3.71
C ILE A 5 -22.08 -0.66 -3.32
N ILE A 6 -21.25 -1.27 -4.14
CA ILE A 6 -20.74 -2.63 -3.94
C ILE A 6 -19.30 -2.55 -3.45
N GLY A 7 -19.08 -2.99 -2.21
CA GLY A 7 -17.80 -2.96 -1.52
C GLY A 7 -17.71 -1.85 -0.47
N THR A 8 -17.19 -2.20 0.70
CA THR A 8 -17.03 -1.30 1.86
C THR A 8 -15.57 -0.93 2.13
N GLY A 9 -14.71 -1.00 1.13
CA GLY A 9 -13.40 -0.35 1.19
C GLY A 9 -13.52 1.17 1.26
N ILE A 10 -12.41 1.87 1.47
CA ILE A 10 -12.41 3.35 1.56
C ILE A 10 -13.06 4.03 0.35
N SER A 11 -12.94 3.44 -0.84
CA SER A 11 -13.55 3.97 -2.08
C SER A 11 -15.07 3.91 -2.01
N GLY A 12 -15.65 2.75 -1.65
CA GLY A 12 -17.09 2.57 -1.55
C GLY A 12 -17.69 3.38 -0.40
N LEU A 13 -17.10 3.31 0.78
CA LEU A 13 -17.58 4.08 1.95
C LEU A 13 -17.43 5.59 1.75
N GLY A 14 -16.34 6.04 1.12
CA GLY A 14 -16.14 7.45 0.79
C GLY A 14 -17.17 7.96 -0.22
N CYS A 15 -17.50 7.16 -1.24
CA CYS A 15 -18.57 7.46 -2.20
C CYS A 15 -19.93 7.55 -1.48
N ALA A 16 -20.27 6.54 -0.67
CA ALA A 16 -21.51 6.53 0.12
C ALA A 16 -21.63 7.77 1.02
N TYR A 17 -20.54 8.13 1.67
CA TYR A 17 -20.51 9.30 2.56
C TYR A 17 -20.79 10.59 1.79
N ARG A 18 -20.17 10.80 0.62
CA ARG A 18 -20.41 12.00 -0.20
C ARG A 18 -21.82 12.07 -0.74
N LEU A 19 -22.37 10.96 -1.21
CA LEU A 19 -23.77 10.89 -1.67
C LEU A 19 -24.74 11.16 -0.52
N ALA A 20 -24.55 10.53 0.64
CA ALA A 20 -25.38 10.77 1.81
C ALA A 20 -25.32 12.24 2.30
N GLN A 21 -24.15 12.88 2.27
CA GLN A 21 -24.01 14.32 2.56
C GLN A 21 -24.79 15.20 1.56
N ALA A 22 -24.87 14.76 0.28
CA ALA A 22 -25.67 15.45 -0.74
C ALA A 22 -27.18 15.20 -0.60
N GLY A 23 -27.59 14.36 0.35
CA GLY A 23 -29.01 14.00 0.54
C GLY A 23 -29.48 12.86 -0.38
N GLU A 24 -28.58 12.22 -1.10
CA GLU A 24 -28.88 11.11 -1.99
C GLU A 24 -29.03 9.79 -1.21
N PRO A 25 -30.09 9.02 -1.43
CA PRO A 25 -30.26 7.72 -0.78
C PRO A 25 -29.23 6.71 -1.28
N VAL A 26 -28.58 6.02 -0.36
CA VAL A 26 -27.58 4.99 -0.69
C VAL A 26 -27.91 3.67 -0.01
N VAL A 27 -27.55 2.57 -0.66
CA VAL A 27 -27.52 1.20 -0.08
C VAL A 27 -26.16 0.61 -0.37
N VAL A 28 -25.46 0.14 0.66
CA VAL A 28 -24.10 -0.39 0.54
C VAL A 28 -24.10 -1.89 0.78
N PHE A 29 -23.45 -2.64 -0.11
CA PHE A 29 -23.35 -4.10 -0.06
C PHE A 29 -21.91 -4.53 0.26
N GLU A 30 -21.78 -5.44 1.24
CA GLU A 30 -20.52 -6.03 1.65
C GLU A 30 -20.64 -7.55 1.72
N ALA A 31 -19.68 -8.24 1.11
CA ALA A 31 -19.64 -9.69 1.11
C ALA A 31 -19.23 -10.27 2.49
N ALA A 32 -18.35 -9.57 3.20
CA ALA A 32 -17.86 -9.96 4.52
C ALA A 32 -18.86 -9.63 5.65
N ASP A 33 -18.58 -10.14 6.83
CA ASP A 33 -19.32 -9.84 8.06
C ASP A 33 -19.02 -8.45 8.64
N LYS A 34 -17.94 -7.80 8.15
CA LYS A 34 -17.45 -6.50 8.61
C LYS A 34 -17.15 -5.56 7.46
N VAL A 35 -17.39 -4.28 7.70
CA VAL A 35 -17.02 -3.19 6.79
C VAL A 35 -15.54 -2.84 6.90
N GLY A 36 -14.99 -2.23 5.84
CA GLY A 36 -13.68 -1.60 5.88
C GLY A 36 -12.70 -2.08 4.80
N GLY A 37 -12.96 -3.20 4.13
CA GLY A 37 -12.05 -3.75 3.11
C GLY A 37 -10.64 -3.97 3.69
N HIS A 38 -9.62 -3.33 3.10
CA HIS A 38 -8.23 -3.40 3.59
C HIS A 38 -7.97 -2.62 4.89
N THR A 39 -8.95 -1.95 5.46
CA THR A 39 -8.85 -1.37 6.80
C THR A 39 -9.05 -2.48 7.83
N ALA A 40 -7.97 -3.08 8.28
CA ALA A 40 -7.97 -4.25 9.14
C ALA A 40 -7.13 -4.00 10.40
N THR A 41 -7.80 -3.63 11.49
CA THR A 41 -7.18 -3.46 12.81
C THR A 41 -7.49 -4.67 13.67
N LYS A 42 -6.45 -5.33 14.20
CA LYS A 42 -6.56 -6.46 15.13
C LYS A 42 -6.35 -6.00 16.56
N GLN A 43 -7.23 -6.43 17.46
CA GLN A 43 -7.03 -6.21 18.90
C GLN A 43 -6.13 -7.34 19.42
N VAL A 44 -5.01 -6.96 20.03
CA VAL A 44 -4.01 -7.90 20.56
C VAL A 44 -3.83 -7.62 22.04
N SER A 45 -4.10 -8.64 22.87
CA SER A 45 -3.87 -8.58 24.31
C SER A 45 -2.55 -9.30 24.66
N VAL A 46 -1.65 -8.57 25.29
CA VAL A 46 -0.38 -9.09 25.81
C VAL A 46 -0.19 -8.67 27.27
N SER A 47 0.82 -9.17 27.94
CA SER A 47 1.06 -8.89 29.37
C SER A 47 1.23 -7.39 29.70
N SER A 48 1.62 -6.57 28.70
CA SER A 48 1.79 -5.12 28.85
C SER A 48 0.53 -4.30 28.56
N GLY A 49 -0.56 -4.92 28.06
CA GLY A 49 -1.83 -4.26 27.77
C GLY A 49 -2.49 -4.69 26.47
N ASP A 50 -3.55 -3.99 26.09
CA ASP A 50 -4.31 -4.21 24.86
C ASP A 50 -3.89 -3.21 23.79
N TYR A 51 -3.67 -3.70 22.59
CA TYR A 51 -3.16 -2.90 21.46
C TYR A 51 -3.99 -3.13 20.20
N ALA A 52 -4.25 -2.03 19.50
CA ALA A 52 -4.88 -2.02 18.20
C ALA A 52 -3.79 -2.02 17.10
N VAL A 53 -3.61 -3.14 16.42
CA VAL A 53 -2.55 -3.36 15.43
C VAL A 53 -3.14 -3.43 14.03
N ASP A 54 -2.71 -2.53 13.14
CA ASP A 54 -3.14 -2.55 11.75
C ASP A 54 -2.38 -3.62 10.96
N THR A 55 -3.13 -4.43 10.21
CA THR A 55 -2.60 -5.52 9.39
C THR A 55 -2.89 -5.34 7.90
N GLY A 56 -3.59 -4.28 7.51
CA GLY A 56 -3.84 -3.88 6.14
C GLY A 56 -3.33 -2.47 5.87
N PHE A 57 -4.23 -1.47 5.79
CA PHE A 57 -3.82 -0.08 5.69
C PHE A 57 -3.24 0.43 7.02
N ILE A 58 -1.98 0.92 6.99
CA ILE A 58 -1.23 1.28 8.19
C ILE A 58 -0.86 2.77 8.21
N VAL A 59 -0.28 3.30 7.13
CA VAL A 59 0.37 4.61 7.08
C VAL A 59 -0.07 5.43 5.88
N TYR A 60 -0.03 6.73 6.03
CA TYR A 60 -0.17 7.72 4.96
C TYR A 60 0.79 8.89 5.20
N ASN A 61 0.95 9.76 4.23
CA ASN A 61 1.82 10.92 4.36
C ASN A 61 1.12 12.21 3.91
N ASP A 62 1.70 13.36 4.26
CA ASP A 62 1.12 14.67 4.03
C ASP A 62 1.28 15.21 2.59
N TRP A 63 1.97 14.48 1.69
CA TRP A 63 2.15 14.91 0.30
C TRP A 63 1.18 14.25 -0.67
N THR A 64 0.97 12.93 -0.51
CA THR A 64 0.31 12.11 -1.54
C THR A 64 -1.10 11.65 -1.15
N TYR A 65 -1.61 12.10 0.01
CA TYR A 65 -2.93 11.73 0.51
C TYR A 65 -3.82 12.93 0.86
N PRO A 66 -3.93 14.00 0.01
CA PRO A 66 -4.66 15.22 0.39
C PRO A 66 -6.14 14.95 0.68
N GLU A 67 -6.82 14.14 -0.14
CA GLU A 67 -8.23 13.82 0.03
C GLU A 67 -8.48 12.98 1.28
N PHE A 68 -7.59 12.03 1.58
CA PHE A 68 -7.68 11.23 2.81
C PHE A 68 -7.51 12.11 4.05
N ILE A 69 -6.56 13.02 4.03
CA ILE A 69 -6.32 13.98 5.13
C ILE A 69 -7.54 14.87 5.33
N SER A 70 -8.12 15.41 4.25
CA SER A 70 -9.33 16.21 4.28
C SER A 70 -10.49 15.42 4.91
N LEU A 71 -10.71 14.20 4.44
CA LEU A 71 -11.76 13.33 4.97
C LEU A 71 -11.57 13.02 6.46
N MET A 72 -10.35 12.69 6.90
CA MET A 72 -10.06 12.45 8.31
C MET A 72 -10.32 13.69 9.17
N GLY A 73 -10.02 14.88 8.65
CA GLY A 73 -10.34 16.17 9.29
C GLY A 73 -11.84 16.39 9.44
N GLU A 74 -12.62 16.12 8.39
CA GLU A 74 -14.09 16.23 8.42
C GLU A 74 -14.72 15.26 9.44
N LEU A 75 -14.17 14.04 9.51
CA LEU A 75 -14.65 13.00 10.43
C LEU A 75 -14.16 13.19 11.88
N GLY A 76 -13.30 14.18 12.14
CA GLY A 76 -12.71 14.41 13.47
C GLY A 76 -11.75 13.31 13.93
N VAL A 77 -11.21 12.53 12.99
CA VAL A 77 -10.30 11.41 13.29
C VAL A 77 -8.89 11.93 13.53
N THR A 78 -8.33 11.58 14.69
CA THR A 78 -6.99 12.04 15.07
C THR A 78 -5.90 11.13 14.57
N ASN A 79 -4.73 11.70 14.32
CA ASN A 79 -3.55 10.99 13.86
C ASN A 79 -2.33 11.35 14.71
N GLN A 80 -1.23 10.64 14.47
CA GLN A 80 0.07 10.94 15.06
C GLN A 80 1.19 10.72 14.04
N PRO A 81 2.31 11.47 14.16
CA PRO A 81 3.47 11.24 13.30
C PRO A 81 4.06 9.86 13.56
N THR A 82 4.61 9.24 12.51
CA THR A 82 5.35 7.99 12.61
C THR A 82 6.65 8.08 11.84
N SER A 83 7.56 7.14 12.13
CA SER A 83 8.81 6.98 11.41
C SER A 83 8.64 5.94 10.32
N MET A 84 8.84 6.35 9.08
CA MET A 84 8.84 5.45 7.92
C MET A 84 10.27 5.26 7.46
N GLY A 85 10.85 4.13 7.81
CA GLY A 85 12.21 3.75 7.47
C GLY A 85 12.27 2.38 6.80
N PHE A 86 13.38 2.13 6.11
CA PHE A 86 13.64 0.90 5.39
C PHE A 86 14.98 0.32 5.81
N SER A 87 15.03 -0.98 6.04
CA SER A 87 16.27 -1.73 6.28
C SER A 87 16.38 -2.93 5.36
N VAL A 88 17.63 -3.32 5.13
CA VAL A 88 17.97 -4.52 4.38
C VAL A 88 18.84 -5.41 5.24
N SER A 89 18.51 -6.69 5.28
CA SER A 89 19.38 -7.75 5.76
C SER A 89 19.55 -8.80 4.66
N ASP A 90 20.80 -9.11 4.35
CA ASP A 90 21.15 -10.10 3.31
C ASP A 90 21.81 -11.31 3.97
N ASP A 91 21.12 -12.44 3.94
CA ASP A 91 21.58 -13.69 4.57
C ASP A 91 22.82 -14.27 3.88
N ILE A 92 23.06 -13.94 2.59
CA ILE A 92 24.19 -14.44 1.80
C ILE A 92 25.46 -13.70 2.19
N THR A 93 25.41 -12.38 2.20
CA THR A 93 26.59 -11.53 2.46
C THR A 93 26.76 -11.16 3.93
N GLY A 94 25.71 -11.36 4.73
CA GLY A 94 25.63 -10.90 6.11
C GLY A 94 25.56 -9.37 6.22
N LEU A 95 25.15 -8.67 5.17
CA LEU A 95 24.95 -7.23 5.17
C LEU A 95 23.68 -6.87 5.96
N GLU A 96 23.80 -5.89 6.86
CA GLU A 96 22.65 -5.30 7.56
C GLU A 96 22.83 -3.79 7.69
N TYR A 97 21.83 -3.02 7.26
CA TYR A 97 21.80 -1.57 7.39
C TYR A 97 20.36 -1.03 7.36
N ALA A 98 20.16 0.21 7.78
CA ALA A 98 18.90 0.92 7.60
C ALA A 98 19.13 2.34 7.06
N GLY A 99 18.21 2.82 6.23
CA GLY A 99 18.33 4.11 5.52
C GLY A 99 17.83 5.34 6.31
N ASN A 100 17.63 5.24 7.63
CA ASN A 100 17.01 6.32 8.41
C ASN A 100 17.96 7.51 8.62
N ASN A 101 19.23 7.24 8.88
CA ASN A 101 20.31 8.23 9.07
C ASN A 101 21.69 7.58 8.92
N LEU A 102 22.76 8.39 8.98
CA LEU A 102 24.13 7.88 8.84
C LEU A 102 24.50 6.84 9.90
N ASN A 103 24.00 6.97 11.14
CA ASN A 103 24.30 6.01 12.20
C ASN A 103 23.70 4.62 11.89
N THR A 104 22.46 4.58 11.43
CA THR A 104 21.77 3.34 11.06
C THR A 104 22.24 2.79 9.72
N LEU A 105 22.65 3.65 8.77
CA LEU A 105 23.25 3.25 7.50
C LEU A 105 24.56 2.47 7.74
N PHE A 106 25.35 2.89 8.71
CA PHE A 106 26.56 2.21 9.14
C PHE A 106 26.33 1.39 10.44
N ALA A 107 25.15 0.73 10.58
CA ALA A 107 24.87 -0.15 11.70
C ALA A 107 25.94 -1.23 11.90
N GLN A 108 26.49 -1.72 10.79
CA GLN A 108 27.73 -2.50 10.77
C GLN A 108 28.90 -1.57 10.46
N ARG A 109 29.66 -1.17 11.47
CA ARG A 109 30.79 -0.18 11.33
C ARG A 109 31.85 -0.61 10.31
N ARG A 110 32.04 -1.93 10.09
CA ARG A 110 32.93 -2.46 9.05
C ARG A 110 32.59 -1.97 7.65
N ASN A 111 31.33 -1.60 7.39
CA ASN A 111 30.87 -1.11 6.10
C ASN A 111 31.44 0.27 5.71
N LEU A 112 31.96 1.03 6.68
CA LEU A 112 32.73 2.27 6.42
C LEU A 112 33.98 2.01 5.57
N LEU A 113 34.58 0.83 5.71
CA LEU A 113 35.79 0.41 4.99
C LEU A 113 35.47 -0.50 3.78
N SER A 114 34.19 -0.73 3.47
CA SER A 114 33.79 -1.58 2.34
C SER A 114 33.63 -0.76 1.07
N PRO A 115 34.48 -0.92 0.05
CA PRO A 115 34.35 -0.20 -1.22
C PRO A 115 33.01 -0.47 -1.92
N LYS A 116 32.48 -1.71 -1.81
CA LYS A 116 31.16 -2.10 -2.36
C LYS A 116 30.03 -1.32 -1.69
N PHE A 117 30.04 -1.22 -0.36
CA PHE A 117 29.02 -0.51 0.39
C PHE A 117 29.09 1.01 0.16
N VAL A 118 30.27 1.60 0.20
CA VAL A 118 30.49 3.02 -0.09
C VAL A 118 30.08 3.34 -1.54
N GLY A 119 30.40 2.43 -2.48
CA GLY A 119 29.94 2.51 -3.89
C GLY A 119 28.42 2.53 -3.99
N MET A 120 27.72 1.66 -3.26
CA MET A 120 26.26 1.64 -3.19
C MET A 120 25.70 2.98 -2.67
N VAL A 121 26.24 3.51 -1.59
CA VAL A 121 25.80 4.81 -1.04
C VAL A 121 25.99 5.94 -2.06
N ARG A 122 27.11 5.95 -2.78
CA ARG A 122 27.33 6.91 -3.87
C ARG A 122 26.32 6.72 -5.01
N ASP A 123 25.99 5.49 -5.37
CA ASP A 123 25.02 5.19 -6.41
C ASP A 123 23.58 5.55 -5.99
N ILE A 124 23.24 5.45 -4.70
CA ILE A 124 21.97 5.97 -4.16
C ILE A 124 21.86 7.48 -4.42
N ILE A 125 22.88 8.24 -4.05
CA ILE A 125 22.90 9.70 -4.23
C ILE A 125 22.84 10.06 -5.72
N ARG A 126 23.59 9.33 -6.56
CA ARG A 126 23.61 9.53 -8.02
C ARG A 126 22.26 9.22 -8.64
N PHE A 127 21.64 8.09 -8.27
CA PHE A 127 20.31 7.70 -8.75
C PHE A 127 19.26 8.74 -8.38
N ASN A 128 19.22 9.18 -7.13
CA ASN A 128 18.28 10.20 -6.68
C ASN A 128 18.37 11.48 -7.51
N LYS A 129 19.58 11.90 -7.88
CA LYS A 129 19.80 13.10 -8.70
C LYS A 129 19.40 12.85 -10.17
N VAL A 130 19.98 11.82 -10.78
CA VAL A 130 19.82 11.55 -12.22
C VAL A 130 18.37 11.20 -12.56
N ALA A 131 17.69 10.41 -11.74
CA ALA A 131 16.30 10.03 -11.97
C ALA A 131 15.36 11.24 -11.96
N VAL A 132 15.56 12.20 -11.05
CA VAL A 132 14.77 13.44 -11.02
C VAL A 132 15.07 14.30 -12.24
N GLU A 133 16.35 14.50 -12.58
CA GLU A 133 16.75 15.27 -13.74
C GLU A 133 16.23 14.69 -15.07
N ASP A 134 16.22 13.34 -15.20
CA ASP A 134 15.71 12.68 -16.40
C ASP A 134 14.19 12.77 -16.50
N LEU A 135 13.47 12.64 -15.39
CA LEU A 135 12.02 12.81 -15.36
C LEU A 135 11.63 14.25 -15.74
N GLU A 136 12.28 15.26 -15.16
CA GLU A 136 11.97 16.68 -15.40
C GLU A 136 12.34 17.14 -16.81
N ALA A 137 13.37 16.57 -17.38
CA ALA A 137 13.81 16.89 -18.74
C ALA A 137 13.17 15.98 -19.82
N GLY A 138 12.25 15.08 -19.46
CA GLY A 138 11.60 14.17 -20.41
C GLY A 138 12.58 13.19 -21.08
N ARG A 139 13.66 12.79 -20.41
CA ARG A 139 14.67 11.86 -20.95
C ARG A 139 14.40 10.39 -20.66
N LEU A 140 13.32 10.09 -19.91
CA LEU A 140 12.85 8.72 -19.73
C LEU A 140 12.20 8.25 -21.04
N ARG A 141 12.61 7.09 -21.53
CA ARG A 141 12.18 6.59 -22.83
C ARG A 141 10.85 5.84 -22.72
N SER A 142 9.97 6.00 -23.67
CA SER A 142 8.73 5.23 -23.72
C SER A 142 9.04 3.73 -23.83
N GLY A 143 8.41 2.93 -22.98
CA GLY A 143 8.63 1.48 -22.94
C GLY A 143 9.96 1.03 -22.30
N GLU A 144 10.81 1.97 -21.81
CA GLU A 144 12.05 1.62 -21.09
C GLU A 144 11.71 0.97 -19.75
N THR A 145 12.26 -0.21 -19.49
CA THR A 145 12.13 -0.87 -18.19
C THR A 145 13.10 -0.28 -17.17
N LEU A 146 12.86 -0.54 -15.87
CA LEU A 146 13.80 -0.16 -14.83
C LEU A 146 15.17 -0.80 -15.05
N GLN A 147 15.23 -2.04 -15.54
CA GLN A 147 16.48 -2.72 -15.90
C GLN A 147 17.24 -1.92 -16.95
N ASP A 148 16.60 -1.60 -18.08
CA ASP A 148 17.24 -0.86 -19.18
C ASP A 148 17.76 0.50 -18.72
N TYR A 149 16.98 1.20 -17.89
CA TYR A 149 17.36 2.47 -17.30
C TYR A 149 18.62 2.35 -16.43
N LEU A 150 18.66 1.36 -15.54
CA LEU A 150 19.80 1.12 -14.66
C LEU A 150 21.06 0.70 -15.43
N GLU A 151 20.92 -0.07 -16.51
CA GLU A 151 22.01 -0.47 -17.39
C GLU A 151 22.54 0.71 -18.18
N ARG A 152 21.67 1.50 -18.79
CA ARG A 152 22.02 2.71 -19.53
C ARG A 152 22.84 3.70 -18.70
N HIS A 153 22.52 3.82 -17.42
CA HIS A 153 23.25 4.69 -16.49
C HIS A 153 24.43 4.01 -15.79
N GLY A 154 24.69 2.72 -16.06
CA GLY A 154 25.81 1.97 -15.48
C GLY A 154 25.76 1.86 -13.95
N PHE A 155 24.58 1.66 -13.38
CA PHE A 155 24.44 1.37 -11.95
C PHE A 155 24.91 -0.06 -11.66
N ASN A 156 25.69 -0.23 -10.57
CA ASN A 156 26.27 -1.54 -10.25
C ASN A 156 25.23 -2.49 -9.62
N GLU A 157 25.51 -3.80 -9.75
CA GLU A 157 24.66 -4.87 -9.27
C GLU A 157 24.41 -4.81 -7.75
N PHE A 158 25.43 -4.44 -6.98
CA PHE A 158 25.30 -4.36 -5.52
C PHE A 158 24.29 -3.28 -5.09
N PHE A 159 24.26 -2.13 -5.79
CA PHE A 159 23.24 -1.08 -5.59
C PHE A 159 21.86 -1.57 -6.02
N ARG A 160 21.76 -2.18 -7.20
CA ARG A 160 20.48 -2.69 -7.71
C ARG A 160 19.86 -3.65 -6.70
N ARG A 161 20.59 -4.69 -6.32
CA ARG A 161 20.11 -5.76 -5.44
C ARG A 161 19.84 -5.28 -4.01
N ASN A 162 20.83 -4.63 -3.38
CA ASN A 162 20.79 -4.35 -1.95
C ASN A 162 20.08 -3.05 -1.58
N TYR A 163 19.65 -2.26 -2.55
CA TYR A 163 18.90 -1.04 -2.28
C TYR A 163 17.65 -0.92 -3.14
N LEU A 164 17.80 -0.73 -4.45
CA LEU A 164 16.70 -0.26 -5.29
C LEU A 164 15.62 -1.32 -5.47
N ILE A 165 15.99 -2.53 -5.88
CA ILE A 165 15.04 -3.63 -6.09
C ILE A 165 14.48 -4.13 -4.76
N SER A 166 15.30 -4.19 -3.70
CA SER A 166 14.80 -4.52 -2.36
C SER A 166 13.72 -3.55 -1.89
N MET A 167 13.87 -2.25 -2.19
CA MET A 167 12.85 -1.25 -1.86
C MET A 167 11.62 -1.38 -2.76
N ALA A 168 11.80 -1.59 -4.05
CA ALA A 168 10.71 -1.85 -4.99
C ALA A 168 9.88 -3.07 -4.57
N SER A 169 10.54 -4.19 -4.32
CA SER A 169 9.90 -5.43 -3.86
C SER A 169 9.14 -5.24 -2.54
N ALA A 170 9.67 -4.43 -1.63
CA ALA A 170 8.99 -4.13 -0.38
C ALA A 170 7.73 -3.27 -0.57
N ILE A 171 7.73 -2.35 -1.54
CA ILE A 171 6.60 -1.44 -1.82
C ILE A 171 5.47 -2.18 -2.56
N TRP A 172 5.81 -2.97 -3.58
CA TRP A 172 4.82 -3.58 -4.48
C TRP A 172 4.61 -5.07 -4.26
N SER A 173 5.25 -5.67 -3.24
CA SER A 173 5.22 -7.13 -3.01
C SER A 173 5.62 -7.95 -4.24
N ALA A 174 6.40 -7.35 -5.14
CA ALA A 174 6.89 -7.95 -6.38
C ALA A 174 8.19 -8.71 -6.14
N ASN A 175 8.44 -9.75 -6.92
CA ASN A 175 9.73 -10.41 -6.91
C ASN A 175 10.82 -9.56 -7.59
N PHE A 176 12.07 -10.04 -7.54
CA PHE A 176 13.23 -9.29 -8.06
C PHE A 176 13.12 -9.02 -9.58
N GLU A 177 12.72 -10.02 -10.35
CA GLU A 177 12.62 -9.93 -11.81
C GLU A 177 11.43 -9.06 -12.24
N GLU A 178 10.28 -9.23 -11.59
CA GLU A 178 9.12 -8.37 -11.81
C GLU A 178 9.45 -6.90 -11.55
N SER A 179 10.19 -6.60 -10.47
CA SER A 179 10.59 -5.23 -10.14
C SER A 179 11.50 -4.61 -11.20
N LEU A 180 12.36 -5.39 -11.86
CA LEU A 180 13.21 -4.93 -12.94
C LEU A 180 12.41 -4.59 -14.22
N ASN A 181 11.28 -5.26 -14.44
CA ASN A 181 10.42 -5.06 -15.60
C ASN A 181 9.44 -3.88 -15.45
N PHE A 182 9.39 -3.21 -14.30
CA PHE A 182 8.56 -2.02 -14.16
C PHE A 182 8.94 -0.92 -15.16
N PRO A 183 7.96 -0.20 -15.73
CA PRO A 183 8.24 0.98 -16.54
C PRO A 183 9.07 2.00 -15.74
N ALA A 184 10.22 2.40 -16.24
CA ALA A 184 11.16 3.29 -15.55
C ALA A 184 10.51 4.62 -15.18
N GLU A 185 9.68 5.18 -16.08
CA GLU A 185 8.97 6.43 -15.82
C GLU A 185 8.00 6.32 -14.64
N PHE A 186 7.19 5.25 -14.59
CA PHE A 186 6.28 4.98 -13.49
C PHE A 186 7.04 4.88 -12.17
N PHE A 187 8.12 4.09 -12.15
CA PHE A 187 8.97 3.90 -10.99
C PHE A 187 9.55 5.21 -10.46
N VAL A 188 10.19 5.98 -11.32
CA VAL A 188 10.83 7.25 -10.95
C VAL A 188 9.80 8.27 -10.48
N ARG A 189 8.66 8.37 -11.17
CA ARG A 189 7.55 9.27 -10.79
C ARG A 189 6.98 8.91 -9.42
N PHE A 190 6.76 7.63 -9.15
CA PHE A 190 6.30 7.15 -7.84
C PHE A 190 7.29 7.50 -6.74
N PHE A 191 8.58 7.20 -6.93
CA PHE A 191 9.63 7.49 -5.96
C PHE A 191 9.78 9.00 -5.69
N LYS A 192 9.66 9.83 -6.74
CA LYS A 192 9.67 11.30 -6.60
C LYS A 192 8.49 11.78 -5.77
N ASN A 193 7.28 11.36 -6.11
CA ASN A 193 6.04 11.78 -5.44
C ASN A 193 6.03 11.42 -3.96
N HIS A 194 6.59 10.26 -3.59
CA HIS A 194 6.68 9.79 -2.20
C HIS A 194 7.92 10.29 -1.45
N GLY A 195 8.72 11.19 -2.05
CA GLY A 195 9.92 11.75 -1.42
C GLY A 195 11.05 10.74 -1.23
N LEU A 196 11.03 9.59 -1.94
CA LEU A 196 12.03 8.52 -1.80
C LEU A 196 13.34 8.86 -2.52
N LEU A 197 13.32 9.79 -3.48
CA LEU A 197 14.50 10.33 -4.16
C LEU A 197 15.13 11.53 -3.42
N GLN A 198 14.77 11.75 -2.17
CA GLN A 198 15.26 12.87 -1.36
C GLN A 198 15.89 12.38 -0.05
N VAL A 199 16.99 13.02 0.33
CA VAL A 199 17.64 12.79 1.64
C VAL A 199 17.06 13.70 2.72
N LYS A 200 16.65 14.91 2.33
CA LYS A 200 16.06 15.94 3.20
C LYS A 200 14.67 16.32 2.67
N ASN A 201 13.87 17.00 3.49
CA ASN A 201 12.53 17.47 3.12
C ASN A 201 11.63 16.32 2.65
N ARG A 202 11.63 15.22 3.38
CA ARG A 202 10.73 14.08 3.12
C ARG A 202 9.33 14.35 3.68
N PRO A 203 8.27 13.74 3.11
CA PRO A 203 6.94 13.85 3.68
C PRO A 203 6.89 13.31 5.11
N GLN A 204 6.05 13.89 5.95
CA GLN A 204 5.78 13.35 7.27
C GLN A 204 4.78 12.21 7.17
N TRP A 205 5.22 11.03 7.54
CA TRP A 205 4.34 9.88 7.64
C TRP A 205 3.54 9.90 8.94
N ARG A 206 2.31 9.40 8.86
CA ARG A 206 1.34 9.41 9.95
C ARG A 206 0.60 8.08 10.04
N VAL A 207 0.07 7.79 11.23
CA VAL A 207 -0.87 6.70 11.51
C VAL A 207 -2.10 7.28 12.22
N LEU A 208 -3.24 6.61 12.06
CA LEU A 208 -4.44 6.99 12.79
C LEU A 208 -4.35 6.50 14.25
N ARG A 209 -4.77 7.32 15.21
CA ARG A 209 -4.81 6.93 16.62
C ARG A 209 -5.93 5.90 16.84
N GLY A 210 -5.60 4.82 17.54
CA GLY A 210 -6.54 3.72 17.76
C GLY A 210 -6.64 2.72 16.59
N GLY A 211 -5.74 2.87 15.60
CA GLY A 211 -5.71 2.04 14.40
C GLY A 211 -6.56 2.59 13.26
N SER A 212 -6.38 2.05 12.08
CA SER A 212 -7.05 2.50 10.86
C SER A 212 -8.58 2.35 10.92
N GLN A 213 -9.10 1.38 11.66
CA GLN A 213 -10.55 1.21 11.88
C GLN A 213 -11.24 2.44 12.51
N SER A 214 -10.50 3.36 13.14
CA SER A 214 -11.06 4.51 13.88
C SER A 214 -11.90 5.45 13.02
N TYR A 215 -11.69 5.47 11.70
CA TYR A 215 -12.49 6.29 10.78
C TYR A 215 -13.79 5.62 10.31
N LEU A 216 -13.93 4.30 10.48
CA LEU A 216 -15.07 3.55 9.89
C LEU A 216 -16.41 3.99 10.50
N ALA A 217 -16.51 4.05 11.82
CA ALA A 217 -17.76 4.42 12.48
C ALA A 217 -18.24 5.84 12.11
N PRO A 218 -17.41 6.91 12.22
CA PRO A 218 -17.85 8.23 11.81
C PRO A 218 -18.13 8.35 10.30
N LEU A 219 -17.42 7.61 9.45
CA LEU A 219 -17.63 7.59 8.01
C LEU A 219 -18.98 6.94 7.65
N CYS A 220 -19.34 5.84 8.32
CA CYS A 220 -20.59 5.11 8.06
C CYS A 220 -21.82 5.73 8.70
N ALA A 221 -21.66 6.58 9.74
CA ALA A 221 -22.78 7.10 10.54
C ALA A 221 -23.96 7.66 9.73
N PRO A 222 -23.77 8.42 8.64
CA PRO A 222 -24.90 8.96 7.88
C PRO A 222 -25.78 7.89 7.18
N PHE A 223 -25.25 6.70 6.91
CA PHE A 223 -25.93 5.64 6.15
C PHE A 223 -25.78 4.25 6.81
N GLU A 224 -25.40 4.16 8.06
CA GLU A 224 -25.13 2.90 8.77
C GLU A 224 -26.24 1.88 8.63
N LYS A 225 -27.51 2.32 8.73
CA LYS A 225 -28.69 1.46 8.63
C LYS A 225 -28.91 0.88 7.23
N ASN A 226 -28.23 1.42 6.22
CA ASN A 226 -28.34 1.01 4.83
C ASN A 226 -27.14 0.14 4.38
N ILE A 227 -26.28 -0.25 5.31
CA ILE A 227 -25.18 -1.17 5.03
C ILE A 227 -25.66 -2.61 5.22
N ARG A 228 -25.48 -3.43 4.21
CA ARG A 228 -25.85 -4.86 4.17
C ARG A 228 -24.58 -5.70 4.14
N THR A 229 -24.11 -6.13 5.30
CA THR A 229 -23.00 -7.10 5.44
C THR A 229 -23.48 -8.53 5.20
N ASN A 230 -22.56 -9.49 4.99
CA ASN A 230 -22.86 -10.85 4.58
C ASN A 230 -23.81 -10.89 3.37
N CYS A 231 -23.66 -9.95 2.46
CA CYS A 231 -24.52 -9.75 1.32
C CYS A 231 -23.71 -9.55 0.03
N ALA A 232 -23.02 -10.63 -0.38
CA ALA A 232 -22.23 -10.62 -1.61
C ALA A 232 -23.12 -10.36 -2.82
N VAL A 233 -22.74 -9.40 -3.66
CA VAL A 233 -23.33 -9.20 -4.98
C VAL A 233 -22.66 -10.16 -5.96
N THR A 234 -23.47 -10.92 -6.70
CA THR A 234 -23.00 -11.95 -7.64
C THR A 234 -23.16 -11.54 -9.10
N ALA A 235 -24.05 -10.60 -9.38
CA ALA A 235 -24.21 -10.07 -10.73
C ALA A 235 -24.71 -8.63 -10.72
N VAL A 236 -24.28 -7.88 -11.72
CA VAL A 236 -24.81 -6.57 -12.10
C VAL A 236 -25.26 -6.67 -13.55
N VAL A 237 -26.50 -6.26 -13.81
CA VAL A 237 -27.17 -6.35 -15.12
C VAL A 237 -27.54 -4.95 -15.57
N ARG A 238 -27.10 -4.58 -16.76
CA ARG A 238 -27.42 -3.31 -17.42
C ARG A 238 -28.22 -3.64 -18.70
N GLU A 239 -29.40 -3.12 -18.83
CA GLU A 239 -30.20 -3.25 -20.03
C GLU A 239 -30.55 -1.85 -20.52
N GLU A 240 -30.40 -1.60 -21.81
CA GLU A 240 -30.68 -0.29 -22.40
C GLU A 240 -32.12 0.14 -22.13
N GLY A 241 -32.32 1.36 -21.63
CA GLY A 241 -33.63 1.90 -21.30
C GLY A 241 -34.24 1.40 -19.97
N HIS A 242 -33.50 0.59 -19.21
CA HIS A 242 -33.90 0.11 -17.88
C HIS A 242 -32.96 0.54 -16.80
N SER A 243 -33.46 0.66 -15.56
CA SER A 243 -32.61 0.87 -14.38
C SER A 243 -31.69 -0.33 -14.15
N PRO A 244 -30.42 -0.12 -13.79
CA PRO A 244 -29.52 -1.23 -13.52
C PRO A 244 -29.99 -2.06 -12.33
N ARG A 245 -29.71 -3.36 -12.40
CA ARG A 245 -30.12 -4.33 -11.38
C ARG A 245 -28.88 -5.04 -10.83
N LEU A 246 -28.92 -5.39 -9.56
CA LEU A 246 -27.96 -6.32 -8.97
C LEU A 246 -28.66 -7.57 -8.44
N ARG A 247 -27.89 -8.66 -8.38
CA ARG A 247 -28.33 -9.92 -7.76
C ARG A 247 -27.37 -10.23 -6.60
N THR A 248 -27.97 -10.58 -5.45
CA THR A 248 -27.17 -11.03 -4.29
C THR A 248 -26.97 -12.54 -4.32
N HIS A 249 -26.02 -13.04 -3.51
CA HIS A 249 -25.79 -14.49 -3.34
C HIS A 249 -26.99 -15.23 -2.77
N GLN A 250 -27.96 -14.53 -2.17
CA GLN A 250 -29.20 -15.08 -1.65
C GLN A 250 -30.28 -15.17 -2.73
N GLY A 251 -30.01 -14.73 -3.96
CA GLY A 251 -30.93 -14.71 -5.08
C GLY A 251 -31.88 -13.52 -5.10
N GLU A 252 -31.68 -12.51 -4.24
CA GLU A 252 -32.44 -11.27 -4.25
C GLU A 252 -32.05 -10.42 -5.47
N GLU A 253 -33.04 -9.95 -6.25
CA GLU A 253 -32.80 -8.99 -7.34
C GLU A 253 -33.35 -7.62 -6.94
N LEU A 254 -32.48 -6.60 -7.07
CA LEU A 254 -32.77 -5.23 -6.67
C LEU A 254 -32.46 -4.28 -7.81
N SER A 255 -33.32 -3.29 -8.05
CA SER A 255 -33.13 -2.22 -9.03
C SER A 255 -32.73 -0.92 -8.34
N PHE A 256 -31.84 -0.18 -8.97
CA PHE A 256 -31.32 1.10 -8.48
C PHE A 256 -31.31 2.13 -9.61
N ASP A 257 -31.18 3.42 -9.26
CA ASP A 257 -30.93 4.46 -10.27
C ASP A 257 -29.52 4.32 -10.84
N ASP A 258 -28.54 4.09 -9.94
CA ASP A 258 -27.14 3.91 -10.26
C ASP A 258 -26.52 2.78 -9.42
N ILE A 259 -25.49 2.15 -9.97
CA ILE A 259 -24.67 1.15 -9.26
C ILE A 259 -23.22 1.55 -9.37
N VAL A 260 -22.57 1.72 -8.21
CA VAL A 260 -21.12 1.95 -8.08
C VAL A 260 -20.45 0.66 -7.64
N ILE A 261 -19.54 0.13 -8.46
CA ILE A 261 -18.72 -1.04 -8.12
C ILE A 261 -17.39 -0.52 -7.55
N ALA A 262 -17.18 -0.73 -6.26
CA ALA A 262 -16.00 -0.28 -5.51
C ALA A 262 -15.20 -1.48 -4.96
N THR A 263 -15.09 -2.53 -5.76
CA THR A 263 -14.31 -3.74 -5.49
C THR A 263 -13.01 -3.77 -6.28
N HIS A 264 -12.24 -4.84 -6.20
CA HIS A 264 -11.13 -5.10 -7.12
C HIS A 264 -11.65 -5.26 -8.56
N ALA A 265 -10.80 -4.97 -9.55
CA ALA A 265 -11.18 -5.02 -10.96
C ALA A 265 -11.58 -6.44 -11.43
N ASP A 266 -10.87 -7.47 -10.96
CA ASP A 266 -11.20 -8.88 -11.20
C ASP A 266 -12.58 -9.26 -10.66
N GLN A 267 -12.93 -8.79 -9.46
CA GLN A 267 -14.25 -8.97 -8.87
C GLN A 267 -15.32 -8.19 -9.63
N ALA A 268 -15.04 -6.96 -10.03
CA ALA A 268 -15.94 -6.16 -10.86
C ALA A 268 -16.23 -6.84 -12.18
N MET A 269 -15.20 -7.35 -12.85
CA MET A 269 -15.32 -8.09 -14.10
C MET A 269 -16.17 -9.36 -13.95
N ALA A 270 -15.99 -10.09 -12.85
CA ALA A 270 -16.77 -11.30 -12.56
C ALA A 270 -18.26 -11.02 -12.27
N MET A 271 -18.60 -9.83 -11.79
CA MET A 271 -20.00 -9.44 -11.49
C MET A 271 -20.75 -8.86 -12.69
N LEU A 272 -20.06 -8.28 -13.68
CA LEU A 272 -20.69 -7.67 -14.84
C LEU A 272 -21.20 -8.74 -15.79
N SER A 273 -22.54 -8.91 -15.90
CA SER A 273 -23.15 -9.94 -16.74
C SER A 273 -23.12 -9.61 -18.24
N ASP A 274 -22.93 -8.35 -18.57
CA ASP A 274 -22.98 -7.76 -19.91
C ASP A 274 -21.68 -6.98 -20.25
N ILE A 275 -20.55 -7.42 -19.68
CA ILE A 275 -19.24 -6.80 -19.90
C ILE A 275 -18.89 -6.81 -21.39
N ASP A 276 -18.49 -5.65 -21.93
CA ASP A 276 -18.03 -5.53 -23.30
C ASP A 276 -16.50 -5.80 -23.41
N ASP A 277 -16.03 -5.88 -24.67
CA ASP A 277 -14.62 -6.16 -24.96
C ASP A 277 -13.69 -5.05 -24.43
N THR A 278 -14.12 -3.79 -24.42
CA THR A 278 -13.35 -2.66 -23.92
C THR A 278 -13.23 -2.71 -22.40
N GLU A 279 -14.32 -2.90 -21.69
CA GLU A 279 -14.34 -3.06 -20.24
C GLU A 279 -13.48 -4.25 -19.80
N SER A 280 -13.67 -5.40 -20.48
CA SER A 280 -12.89 -6.61 -20.21
C SER A 280 -11.38 -6.38 -20.42
N SER A 281 -11.00 -5.74 -21.53
CA SER A 281 -9.62 -5.42 -21.83
C SER A 281 -8.98 -4.51 -20.76
N VAL A 282 -9.69 -3.46 -20.33
CA VAL A 282 -9.17 -2.50 -19.34
C VAL A 282 -9.07 -3.12 -17.95
N LEU A 283 -10.14 -3.82 -17.51
CA LEU A 283 -10.17 -4.40 -16.16
C LEU A 283 -9.17 -5.54 -15.98
N SER A 284 -8.91 -6.33 -17.02
CA SER A 284 -7.93 -7.42 -17.00
C SER A 284 -6.47 -6.95 -16.89
N GLU A 285 -6.18 -5.69 -17.26
CA GLU A 285 -4.83 -5.11 -17.10
C GLU A 285 -4.49 -4.72 -15.64
N LEU A 286 -5.42 -4.89 -14.70
CA LEU A 286 -5.23 -4.63 -13.27
C LEU A 286 -5.08 -5.96 -12.51
N PRO A 287 -3.90 -6.58 -12.49
CA PRO A 287 -3.70 -7.85 -11.82
C PRO A 287 -3.65 -7.68 -10.30
N TYR A 288 -4.12 -8.69 -9.59
CA TYR A 288 -4.04 -8.80 -8.14
C TYR A 288 -3.25 -10.03 -7.74
N SER A 289 -2.46 -9.93 -6.68
CA SER A 289 -1.71 -11.05 -6.09
C SER A 289 -2.15 -11.29 -4.66
N GLU A 290 -2.18 -12.56 -4.26
CA GLU A 290 -2.38 -12.93 -2.86
C GLU A 290 -1.09 -12.72 -2.07
N ASN A 291 -1.24 -12.12 -0.88
CA ASN A 291 -0.14 -11.93 0.06
C ASN A 291 -0.52 -12.53 1.42
N GLU A 292 0.28 -13.47 1.88
CA GLU A 292 0.12 -14.01 3.23
C GLU A 292 0.69 -13.02 4.26
N VAL A 293 -0.13 -12.60 5.20
CA VAL A 293 0.23 -11.69 6.28
C VAL A 293 0.10 -12.38 7.63
N VAL A 294 1.22 -12.49 8.36
CA VAL A 294 1.26 -13.12 9.68
C VAL A 294 1.60 -12.08 10.75
N LEU A 295 0.69 -11.87 11.70
CA LEU A 295 0.97 -11.06 12.88
C LEU A 295 1.65 -11.93 13.96
N HIS A 296 2.87 -11.54 14.37
CA HIS A 296 3.69 -12.32 15.30
C HIS A 296 4.57 -11.43 16.19
N THR A 297 5.19 -12.01 17.20
CA THR A 297 6.13 -11.36 18.11
C THR A 297 7.59 -11.85 17.95
N ASP A 298 7.88 -12.62 16.91
CA ASP A 298 9.20 -13.21 16.69
C ASP A 298 10.20 -12.20 16.13
N THR A 299 11.11 -11.73 16.97
CA THR A 299 12.16 -10.77 16.61
C THR A 299 13.29 -11.35 15.76
N ARG A 300 13.36 -12.69 15.56
CA ARG A 300 14.37 -13.34 14.70
C ARG A 300 14.21 -13.02 13.24
N LEU A 301 13.05 -12.48 12.84
CA LEU A 301 12.79 -12.00 11.48
C LEU A 301 13.31 -10.58 11.23
N LEU A 302 13.63 -9.84 12.29
CA LEU A 302 14.29 -8.54 12.20
C LEU A 302 15.81 -8.70 12.02
N PRO A 303 16.53 -7.65 11.56
CA PRO A 303 17.99 -7.65 11.48
C PRO A 303 18.62 -8.03 12.84
N ARG A 304 19.74 -8.76 12.83
CA ARG A 304 20.49 -9.11 14.04
C ARG A 304 21.02 -7.87 14.77
N LYS A 305 21.40 -6.85 14.00
CA LYS A 305 21.82 -5.54 14.55
C LYS A 305 20.60 -4.69 14.86
N ARG A 306 20.26 -4.51 16.14
CA ARG A 306 19.16 -3.64 16.57
C ARG A 306 19.22 -2.23 15.97
N LEU A 307 20.43 -1.70 15.75
CA LEU A 307 20.62 -0.41 15.11
C LEU A 307 20.13 -0.36 13.64
N ALA A 308 19.98 -1.53 12.99
CA ALA A 308 19.42 -1.66 11.65
C ALA A 308 17.90 -1.93 11.66
N TRP A 309 17.25 -2.00 12.82
CA TRP A 309 15.80 -2.13 12.88
C TRP A 309 15.13 -0.88 12.34
N SER A 310 14.13 -1.10 11.49
CA SER A 310 13.37 -0.03 10.84
C SER A 310 11.89 -0.38 10.83
N SER A 311 11.06 0.50 10.35
CA SER A 311 9.62 0.23 10.18
C SER A 311 9.39 -0.90 9.19
N TRP A 312 10.13 -0.90 8.10
CA TRP A 312 10.13 -1.92 7.05
C TRP A 312 11.49 -2.61 7.04
N ASN A 313 11.50 -3.93 7.26
CA ASN A 313 12.73 -4.73 7.33
C ASN A 313 12.68 -5.79 6.23
N TYR A 314 13.41 -5.54 5.15
CA TYR A 314 13.49 -6.43 4.00
C TYR A 314 14.63 -7.43 4.18
N ARG A 315 14.32 -8.71 3.97
CA ARG A 315 15.29 -9.79 4.10
C ARG A 315 15.53 -10.49 2.78
N LEU A 316 16.76 -10.39 2.28
CA LEU A 316 17.26 -11.12 1.12
C LEU A 316 17.69 -12.53 1.52
N ARG A 317 17.14 -13.53 0.84
CA ARG A 317 17.49 -14.95 0.99
C ARG A 317 18.10 -15.50 -0.30
N GLU A 318 18.65 -16.71 -0.25
CA GLU A 318 19.21 -17.39 -1.44
C GLU A 318 18.17 -17.69 -2.53
N SER A 319 16.96 -18.05 -2.12
CA SER A 319 15.87 -18.22 -3.08
C SER A 319 15.25 -16.87 -3.42
N ASN A 320 15.50 -16.37 -4.61
CA ASN A 320 14.93 -15.12 -5.14
C ASN A 320 13.39 -15.15 -5.32
N SER A 321 12.71 -16.22 -4.89
CA SER A 321 11.33 -16.48 -5.26
C SER A 321 10.28 -15.75 -4.41
N GLN A 322 10.62 -15.25 -3.21
CA GLN A 322 9.66 -14.48 -2.40
C GLN A 322 10.37 -13.44 -1.54
N ALA A 323 9.95 -12.21 -1.67
CA ALA A 323 10.34 -11.14 -0.77
C ALA A 323 9.81 -11.42 0.65
N THR A 324 10.67 -11.39 1.66
CA THR A 324 10.23 -11.41 3.04
C THR A 324 10.35 -10.01 3.62
N LEU A 325 9.21 -9.40 3.90
CA LEU A 325 9.13 -8.09 4.51
C LEU A 325 8.54 -8.20 5.91
N THR A 326 9.25 -7.70 6.91
CA THR A 326 8.76 -7.66 8.29
C THR A 326 8.51 -6.21 8.69
N TYR A 327 7.24 -5.88 8.94
CA TYR A 327 6.84 -4.59 9.49
C TYR A 327 7.07 -4.58 10.99
N ASN A 328 7.77 -3.56 11.50
CA ASN A 328 7.92 -3.35 12.93
C ASN A 328 6.82 -2.40 13.42
N MET A 329 5.73 -2.98 13.89
CA MET A 329 4.55 -2.23 14.32
C MET A 329 4.82 -1.36 15.54
N ASN A 330 5.81 -1.71 16.39
CA ASN A 330 6.24 -0.87 17.50
C ASN A 330 6.77 0.49 17.02
N ILE A 331 7.49 0.51 15.90
CA ILE A 331 8.00 1.74 15.28
C ILE A 331 6.86 2.46 14.55
N LEU A 332 6.04 1.73 13.79
CA LEU A 332 5.00 2.31 12.95
C LEU A 332 3.87 2.93 13.77
N GLN A 333 3.35 2.25 14.75
CA GLN A 333 2.18 2.72 15.51
C GLN A 333 2.51 3.36 16.87
N LEU A 334 3.78 3.48 17.24
CA LEU A 334 4.32 4.14 18.46
C LEU A 334 3.67 3.74 19.80
N SER A 335 2.48 3.14 19.78
CA SER A 335 1.77 2.63 20.96
C SER A 335 2.26 1.25 21.40
N LEU A 336 3.10 0.61 20.59
CA LEU A 336 3.58 -0.75 20.78
C LEU A 336 5.06 -0.81 21.24
N ILE A 337 5.61 0.34 21.66
CA ILE A 337 7.05 0.48 21.97
C ILE A 337 7.53 -0.49 23.07
N HIS A 338 6.64 -1.06 23.82
CA HIS A 338 6.93 -1.92 24.98
C HIS A 338 6.61 -3.40 24.77
N ILE A 339 6.26 -3.80 23.55
CA ILE A 339 6.04 -5.22 23.23
C ILE A 339 7.34 -5.92 22.88
#